data_cd5ce8b4d680b5398d499eed3adc9af5
#
_entry.id   cd5ce8b4d680b5398d499eed3adc9af5
#
_cell.length_a   1.000
_cell.length_b   1.000
_cell.length_c   1.000
_cell.angle_alpha   90.00
_cell.angle_beta   90.00
_cell.angle_gamma   90.00
#
_symmetry.space_group_name_H-M   'P 1'
#
loop_
_entity.id
_entity.type
_entity.pdbx_description
1 polymer ?
#
loop_
_entity_poly.entity_id
_entity_poly.type
_entity_poly.pdbx_seq_one_letter_code
_entity_poly.pdbx_strand_id
1 'polypeptide(L)'
;MVAGVFALTAGGLFAGNAAITGELNYQGGYRKSFYSHTGFPFANERERFDNIGIGLATDTVRVDIIATSHAPRVFLYNLFYFAAGRYSGLLPYFFPGVVSILLFLARPRERREWQWVVGATAFGAAAGLLLYMPYTYSGAGGSIGNRYFMSFYPLFLFLTPPLSSARAPLAAIVGGGLFTAKMVLTPFHTAFFPSDHARSGPLRVLPVERTLVNDLMVTGEERRARMPLGGVPAAAAYFLDGNAFDPEGAAFWVKGRARADIVLRAPAGVGAGGSTAALRIAALDVDVLNGGAPNTVTISTGGDRTVLQMQAGAAETVRLEPGYGVPYQPPSQPTNWMYVMSVATTAGFIPLLEVPGATDHRFLGAMITVRPVYGQ
;
A
#
# COMPACT_ATOMS: atom_id res chain seq x y z
N MET A 1 22.54 -34.87 9.65
CA MET A 1 23.51 -33.80 10.01
C MET A 1 22.87 -32.40 9.99
N VAL A 2 22.27 -31.94 8.88
CA VAL A 2 21.67 -30.59 8.77
C VAL A 2 20.59 -30.32 9.82
N ALA A 3 19.63 -31.24 10.00
CA ALA A 3 18.58 -31.10 11.01
C ALA A 3 19.11 -31.01 12.45
N GLY A 4 20.18 -31.74 12.75
CA GLY A 4 20.84 -31.68 14.08
C GLY A 4 21.52 -30.33 14.31
N VAL A 5 22.22 -29.79 13.31
CA VAL A 5 22.86 -28.47 13.40
C VAL A 5 21.79 -27.38 13.56
N PHE A 6 20.71 -27.46 12.79
CA PHE A 6 19.58 -26.52 12.91
C PHE A 6 18.96 -26.56 14.32
N ALA A 7 18.67 -27.77 14.83
CA ALA A 7 18.08 -27.94 16.17
C ALA A 7 19.00 -27.40 17.27
N LEU A 8 20.31 -27.65 17.18
CA LEU A 8 21.29 -27.13 18.13
C LEU A 8 21.40 -25.60 18.08
N THR A 9 21.42 -25.02 16.88
CA THR A 9 21.49 -23.55 16.71
C THR A 9 20.21 -22.88 17.20
N ALA A 10 19.06 -23.36 16.79
CA ALA A 10 17.78 -22.82 17.21
C ALA A 10 17.54 -23.00 18.72
N GLY A 11 17.85 -24.19 19.24
CA GLY A 11 17.76 -24.49 20.69
C GLY A 11 18.74 -23.63 21.49
N GLY A 12 19.97 -23.44 21.02
CA GLY A 12 20.96 -22.57 21.66
C GLY A 12 20.52 -21.11 21.72
N LEU A 13 19.98 -20.58 20.61
CA LEU A 13 19.43 -19.21 20.56
C LEU A 13 18.23 -19.06 21.49
N PHE A 14 17.33 -20.06 21.51
CA PHE A 14 16.19 -20.07 22.41
C PHE A 14 16.62 -20.11 23.88
N ALA A 15 17.56 -21.00 24.25
CA ALA A 15 18.09 -21.08 25.59
C ALA A 15 18.81 -19.80 26.02
N GLY A 16 19.59 -19.19 25.12
CA GLY A 16 20.22 -17.89 25.35
C GLY A 16 19.21 -16.78 25.61
N ASN A 17 18.17 -16.71 24.79
CA ASN A 17 17.09 -15.76 25.00
C ASN A 17 16.38 -15.99 26.35
N ALA A 18 16.05 -17.23 26.67
CA ALA A 18 15.42 -17.57 27.96
C ALA A 18 16.30 -17.21 29.16
N ALA A 19 17.62 -17.42 29.05
CA ALA A 19 18.58 -17.08 30.11
C ALA A 19 18.69 -15.54 30.32
N ILE A 20 18.61 -14.76 29.23
CA ILE A 20 18.70 -13.29 29.29
C ILE A 20 17.40 -12.65 29.76
N THR A 21 16.25 -13.16 29.26
CA THR A 21 14.94 -12.55 29.53
C THR A 21 14.20 -13.16 30.70
N GLY A 22 14.59 -14.36 31.15
CA GLY A 22 13.85 -15.16 32.13
C GLY A 22 12.58 -15.80 31.58
N GLU A 23 12.32 -15.75 30.28
CA GLU A 23 11.08 -16.16 29.65
C GLU A 23 11.27 -17.27 28.62
N LEU A 24 10.44 -18.31 28.72
CA LEU A 24 10.48 -19.47 27.82
C LEU A 24 9.70 -19.24 26.55
N ASN A 25 10.03 -18.15 25.82
CA ASN A 25 9.47 -17.90 24.50
C ASN A 25 10.49 -17.24 23.56
N TYR A 26 10.18 -17.22 22.27
CA TYR A 26 11.10 -16.74 21.24
C TYR A 26 11.21 -15.21 21.17
N GLN A 27 10.25 -14.48 21.74
CA GLN A 27 10.15 -13.02 21.62
C GLN A 27 10.19 -12.28 22.96
N GLY A 28 10.31 -13.01 24.07
CA GLY A 28 10.04 -12.46 25.38
C GLY A 28 8.52 -12.34 25.64
N GLY A 29 7.98 -12.83 26.78
CA GLY A 29 6.54 -12.96 27.03
C GLY A 29 5.76 -11.67 26.95
N TYR A 30 6.32 -10.62 27.49
CA TYR A 30 5.77 -9.27 27.34
C TYR A 30 6.64 -8.50 26.38
N ARG A 31 6.12 -8.24 25.19
CA ARG A 31 6.81 -7.46 24.19
C ARG A 31 7.02 -6.03 24.71
N LYS A 32 8.26 -5.70 25.05
CA LYS A 32 8.64 -4.33 25.40
C LYS A 32 8.46 -3.45 24.16
N SER A 33 7.47 -2.58 24.17
CA SER A 33 7.19 -1.67 23.08
C SER A 33 7.69 -0.27 23.43
N PHE A 34 8.55 0.27 22.59
CA PHE A 34 9.10 1.61 22.74
C PHE A 34 8.43 2.62 21.82
N TYR A 35 7.37 2.20 21.11
CA TYR A 35 6.78 3.01 20.04
C TYR A 35 5.94 4.20 20.51
N SER A 36 5.53 4.22 21.77
CA SER A 36 4.66 5.29 22.29
C SER A 36 5.42 6.50 22.81
N HIS A 37 6.76 6.45 22.86
CA HIS A 37 7.56 7.48 23.51
C HIS A 37 8.65 8.01 22.59
N THR A 38 8.69 9.32 22.43
CA THR A 38 9.75 10.01 21.72
C THR A 38 11.01 10.04 22.57
N GLY A 39 12.18 9.82 21.98
CA GLY A 39 13.47 9.98 22.61
C GLY A 39 14.05 8.73 23.27
N PHE A 40 13.51 7.55 23.00
CA PHE A 40 14.16 6.30 23.40
C PHE A 40 15.60 6.21 22.87
N PRO A 41 16.58 5.72 23.66
CA PRO A 41 16.45 5.21 25.05
C PRO A 41 16.69 6.27 26.14
N PHE A 42 16.88 7.52 25.80
CA PHE A 42 17.53 8.50 26.68
C PHE A 42 16.61 9.62 27.20
N ALA A 43 15.40 9.73 26.69
CA ALA A 43 14.55 10.86 27.01
C ALA A 43 13.78 10.73 28.34
N ASN A 44 13.69 9.53 28.93
CA ASN A 44 12.92 9.31 30.14
C ASN A 44 13.50 8.20 31.01
N GLU A 45 13.91 8.51 32.24
CA GLU A 45 14.44 7.52 33.19
C GLU A 45 13.44 6.43 33.59
N ARG A 46 12.15 6.66 33.39
CA ARG A 46 11.10 5.65 33.65
C ARG A 46 11.03 4.58 32.57
N GLU A 47 11.63 4.81 31.41
CA GLU A 47 11.58 3.92 30.27
C GLU A 47 12.89 3.14 30.12
N ARG A 48 13.13 2.25 31.06
CA ARG A 48 14.26 1.33 31.00
C ARG A 48 13.89 0.09 30.18
N PHE A 49 14.89 -0.63 29.67
CA PHE A 49 14.70 -1.92 29.03
C PHE A 49 13.91 -2.93 29.86
N ASP A 50 13.96 -2.77 31.18
CA ASP A 50 13.27 -3.66 32.13
C ASP A 50 11.80 -3.25 32.37
N ASN A 51 11.40 -2.09 31.94
CA ASN A 51 10.01 -1.69 32.04
C ASN A 51 9.22 -2.33 30.90
N ILE A 52 8.13 -2.98 31.27
CA ILE A 52 7.12 -3.42 30.30
C ILE A 52 6.56 -2.15 29.68
N GLY A 53 6.76 -1.98 28.36
CA GLY A 53 6.15 -0.88 27.61
C GLY A 53 4.64 -0.86 27.84
N ILE A 54 4.01 0.31 27.68
CA ILE A 54 2.54 0.40 27.74
C ILE A 54 2.01 -0.66 26.79
N GLY A 55 1.39 -1.70 27.34
CA GLY A 55 0.87 -2.78 26.54
C GLY A 55 -0.05 -2.22 25.48
N LEU A 56 0.29 -2.38 24.24
CA LEU A 56 -0.76 -2.55 23.23
C LEU A 56 -1.64 -3.63 23.85
N ALA A 57 -2.86 -3.24 24.21
CA ALA A 57 -3.81 -4.15 24.80
C ALA A 57 -3.66 -5.49 24.12
N THR A 58 -3.39 -6.53 24.89
CA THR A 58 -3.29 -7.91 24.43
C THR A 58 -4.71 -8.39 24.08
N ASP A 59 -5.43 -7.60 23.32
CA ASP A 59 -6.52 -8.11 22.55
C ASP A 59 -5.86 -9.11 21.60
N THR A 60 -6.00 -10.37 22.00
CA THR A 60 -5.77 -11.48 21.12
C THR A 60 -6.57 -11.15 19.87
N VAL A 61 -5.92 -10.57 18.88
CA VAL A 61 -6.49 -10.39 17.56
C VAL A 61 -6.70 -11.82 17.06
N ARG A 62 -7.87 -12.36 17.34
CA ARG A 62 -8.33 -13.57 16.70
C ARG A 62 -8.48 -13.22 15.24
N VAL A 63 -7.42 -13.50 14.49
CA VAL A 63 -7.46 -13.42 13.04
C VAL A 63 -8.28 -14.62 12.59
N ASP A 64 -9.59 -14.48 12.68
CA ASP A 64 -10.50 -15.48 12.16
C ASP A 64 -10.62 -15.29 10.64
N ILE A 65 -9.58 -15.79 9.95
CA ILE A 65 -9.34 -15.62 8.52
C ILE A 65 -10.46 -16.26 7.71
N ILE A 66 -11.10 -17.29 8.26
CA ILE A 66 -12.12 -18.09 7.57
C ILE A 66 -13.54 -17.54 7.81
N ALA A 67 -13.71 -16.73 8.85
CA ALA A 67 -15.05 -16.27 9.27
C ALA A 67 -15.63 -15.12 8.43
N THR A 68 -14.87 -14.49 7.55
CA THR A 68 -15.39 -13.41 6.73
C THR A 68 -15.88 -13.93 5.38
N SER A 69 -17.10 -13.55 4.99
CA SER A 69 -17.68 -13.90 3.69
C SER A 69 -16.82 -13.45 2.48
N HIS A 70 -15.92 -12.52 2.70
CA HIS A 70 -15.02 -11.97 1.67
C HIS A 70 -13.62 -12.58 1.64
N ALA A 71 -13.27 -13.50 2.57
CA ALA A 71 -11.92 -14.05 2.67
C ALA A 71 -11.37 -14.61 1.35
N PRO A 72 -12.10 -15.42 0.56
CA PRO A 72 -11.59 -15.92 -0.71
C PRO A 72 -11.30 -14.80 -1.72
N ARG A 73 -12.15 -13.78 -1.76
CA ARG A 73 -11.98 -12.63 -2.65
C ARG A 73 -10.79 -11.78 -2.26
N VAL A 74 -10.63 -11.50 -0.96
CA VAL A 74 -9.48 -10.78 -0.41
C VAL A 74 -8.19 -11.54 -0.71
N PHE A 75 -8.17 -12.86 -0.52
CA PHE A 75 -7.02 -13.70 -0.84
C PHE A 75 -6.60 -13.59 -2.31
N LEU A 76 -7.54 -13.63 -3.25
CA LEU A 76 -7.24 -13.47 -4.67
C LEU A 76 -6.66 -12.09 -5.00
N TYR A 77 -7.21 -11.01 -4.39
CA TYR A 77 -6.61 -9.67 -4.53
C TYR A 77 -5.22 -9.60 -3.93
N ASN A 78 -5.02 -10.19 -2.76
CA ASN A 78 -3.71 -10.20 -2.11
C ASN A 78 -2.68 -10.99 -2.93
N LEU A 79 -3.08 -12.10 -3.54
CA LEU A 79 -2.21 -12.85 -4.45
C LEU A 79 -1.79 -12.02 -5.66
N PHE A 80 -2.75 -11.29 -6.26
CA PHE A 80 -2.46 -10.36 -7.35
C PHE A 80 -1.53 -9.23 -6.92
N TYR A 81 -1.78 -8.59 -5.77
CA TYR A 81 -0.93 -7.53 -5.22
C TYR A 81 0.43 -8.05 -4.77
N PHE A 82 0.50 -9.25 -4.21
CA PHE A 82 1.77 -9.89 -3.89
C PHE A 82 2.64 -10.10 -5.14
N ALA A 83 2.02 -10.43 -6.27
CA ALA A 83 2.73 -10.56 -7.54
C ALA A 83 3.12 -9.20 -8.14
N ALA A 84 2.20 -8.25 -8.24
CA ALA A 84 2.34 -7.05 -9.05
C ALA A 84 1.98 -5.73 -8.33
N GLY A 85 1.82 -5.73 -7.02
CA GLY A 85 1.48 -4.52 -6.25
C GLY A 85 2.55 -3.44 -6.33
N ARG A 86 2.11 -2.18 -6.25
CA ARG A 86 2.96 -0.99 -6.33
C ARG A 86 3.94 -0.89 -5.16
N TYR A 87 3.49 -1.25 -3.96
CA TYR A 87 4.24 -1.07 -2.72
C TYR A 87 4.86 -2.36 -2.20
N SER A 88 4.29 -3.51 -2.51
CA SER A 88 4.70 -4.80 -1.93
C SER A 88 4.96 -5.91 -2.95
N GLY A 89 4.74 -5.65 -4.25
CA GLY A 89 4.76 -6.68 -5.29
C GLY A 89 6.12 -7.30 -5.56
N LEU A 90 6.13 -8.60 -5.85
CA LEU A 90 7.32 -9.35 -6.27
C LEU A 90 7.92 -8.77 -7.55
N LEU A 91 7.06 -8.41 -8.51
CA LEU A 91 7.48 -7.87 -9.82
C LEU A 91 8.39 -6.65 -9.70
N PRO A 92 8.02 -5.57 -8.97
CA PRO A 92 8.89 -4.40 -8.89
C PRO A 92 10.08 -4.56 -7.95
N TYR A 93 9.95 -5.33 -6.86
CA TYR A 93 10.97 -5.35 -5.81
C TYR A 93 11.86 -6.59 -5.82
N PHE A 94 11.48 -7.64 -6.56
CA PHE A 94 12.30 -8.82 -6.73
C PHE A 94 12.18 -9.41 -8.14
N PHE A 95 12.35 -8.61 -9.17
CA PHE A 95 12.25 -9.00 -10.58
C PHE A 95 13.10 -10.22 -10.95
N PRO A 96 14.31 -10.45 -10.43
CA PRO A 96 15.06 -11.68 -10.66
C PRO A 96 14.28 -12.94 -10.28
N GLY A 97 13.52 -12.89 -9.18
CA GLY A 97 12.65 -14.01 -8.79
C GLY A 97 11.53 -14.25 -9.79
N VAL A 98 10.95 -13.19 -10.35
CA VAL A 98 9.94 -13.34 -11.42
C VAL A 98 10.55 -14.03 -12.65
N VAL A 99 11.73 -13.61 -13.09
CA VAL A 99 12.45 -14.27 -14.21
C VAL A 99 12.70 -15.75 -13.90
N SER A 100 13.13 -16.08 -12.68
CA SER A 100 13.37 -17.44 -12.25
C SER A 100 12.10 -18.31 -12.28
N ILE A 101 10.98 -17.77 -11.79
CA ILE A 101 9.67 -18.44 -11.83
C ILE A 101 9.25 -18.68 -13.29
N LEU A 102 9.38 -17.67 -14.15
CA LEU A 102 9.01 -17.79 -15.56
C LEU A 102 9.87 -18.83 -16.28
N LEU A 103 11.18 -18.87 -16.03
CA LEU A 103 12.08 -19.88 -16.59
C LEU A 103 11.74 -21.28 -16.09
N PHE A 104 11.44 -21.42 -14.81
CA PHE A 104 10.98 -22.69 -14.22
C PHE A 104 9.70 -23.18 -14.89
N LEU A 105 8.73 -22.29 -15.13
CA LEU A 105 7.49 -22.64 -15.78
C LEU A 105 7.68 -22.96 -17.27
N ALA A 106 8.54 -22.21 -17.97
CA ALA A 106 8.77 -22.37 -19.41
C ALA A 106 9.62 -23.60 -19.77
N ARG A 107 10.40 -24.14 -18.83
CA ARG A 107 11.33 -25.25 -19.10
C ARG A 107 11.03 -26.51 -18.28
N PRO A 108 9.88 -27.17 -18.49
CA PRO A 108 9.45 -28.30 -17.67
C PRO A 108 10.42 -29.50 -17.70
N ARG A 109 11.15 -29.71 -18.81
CA ARG A 109 12.10 -30.80 -18.95
C ARG A 109 13.43 -30.61 -18.20
N GLU A 110 13.74 -29.39 -17.82
CA GLU A 110 14.97 -29.02 -17.09
C GLU A 110 14.78 -28.96 -15.57
N ARG A 111 13.53 -29.18 -15.10
CA ARG A 111 13.19 -29.11 -13.68
C ARG A 111 13.77 -30.30 -12.92
N ARG A 112 14.32 -30.02 -11.74
CA ARG A 112 14.78 -31.02 -10.79
C ARG A 112 13.75 -31.22 -9.69
N GLU A 113 13.68 -32.40 -9.09
CA GLU A 113 12.71 -32.72 -8.05
C GLU A 113 12.80 -31.76 -6.86
N TRP A 114 13.99 -31.42 -6.41
CA TRP A 114 14.17 -30.50 -5.29
C TRP A 114 13.66 -29.07 -5.59
N GLN A 115 13.61 -28.65 -6.85
CA GLN A 115 13.04 -27.33 -7.21
C GLN A 115 11.53 -27.29 -6.95
N TRP A 116 10.84 -28.41 -7.10
CA TRP A 116 9.44 -28.50 -6.71
C TRP A 116 9.24 -28.29 -5.22
N VAL A 117 10.13 -28.87 -4.39
CA VAL A 117 10.08 -28.68 -2.93
C VAL A 117 10.33 -27.21 -2.57
N VAL A 118 11.36 -26.60 -3.16
CA VAL A 118 11.66 -25.18 -2.95
C VAL A 118 10.50 -24.28 -3.41
N GLY A 119 9.95 -24.56 -4.61
CA GLY A 119 8.80 -23.83 -5.13
C GLY A 119 7.58 -23.95 -4.21
N ALA A 120 7.24 -25.19 -3.80
CA ALA A 120 6.13 -25.44 -2.89
C ALA A 120 6.33 -24.71 -1.55
N THR A 121 7.55 -24.70 -1.02
CA THR A 121 7.88 -23.97 0.22
C THR A 121 7.68 -22.47 0.05
N ALA A 122 8.23 -21.87 -1.02
CA ALA A 122 8.12 -20.42 -1.25
C ALA A 122 6.66 -20.00 -1.50
N PHE A 123 5.93 -20.72 -2.35
CA PHE A 123 4.52 -20.43 -2.61
C PHE A 123 3.63 -20.73 -1.42
N GLY A 124 3.91 -21.81 -0.68
CA GLY A 124 3.20 -22.14 0.55
C GLY A 124 3.40 -21.07 1.65
N ALA A 125 4.62 -20.57 1.81
CA ALA A 125 4.91 -19.48 2.72
C ALA A 125 4.18 -18.19 2.30
N ALA A 126 4.15 -17.85 1.00
CA ALA A 126 3.40 -16.71 0.49
C ALA A 126 1.90 -16.87 0.76
N ALA A 127 1.31 -18.02 0.40
CA ALA A 127 -0.11 -18.28 0.64
C ALA A 127 -0.45 -18.24 2.13
N GLY A 128 0.39 -18.84 2.98
CA GLY A 128 0.23 -18.79 4.42
C GLY A 128 0.25 -17.37 4.97
N LEU A 129 1.21 -16.54 4.53
CA LEU A 129 1.29 -15.14 4.91
C LEU A 129 0.03 -14.35 4.51
N LEU A 130 -0.41 -14.51 3.25
CA LEU A 130 -1.59 -13.81 2.71
C LEU A 130 -2.90 -14.23 3.38
N LEU A 131 -2.98 -15.48 3.84
CA LEU A 131 -4.11 -15.99 4.60
C LEU A 131 -4.08 -15.54 6.06
N TYR A 132 -2.89 -15.58 6.68
CA TYR A 132 -2.74 -15.26 8.10
C TYR A 132 -2.81 -13.74 8.37
N MET A 133 -2.28 -12.93 7.46
CA MET A 133 -2.20 -11.47 7.62
C MET A 133 -2.80 -10.73 6.42
N PRO A 134 -4.07 -10.95 6.06
CA PRO A 134 -4.65 -10.48 4.80
C PRO A 134 -4.66 -8.96 4.63
N TYR A 135 -4.58 -8.18 5.71
CA TYR A 135 -4.64 -6.71 5.70
C TYR A 135 -3.34 -6.02 6.12
N THR A 136 -2.29 -6.82 6.42
CA THR A 136 -0.98 -6.30 6.88
C THR A 136 0.20 -7.14 6.36
N TYR A 137 -0.01 -7.97 5.34
CA TYR A 137 1.00 -8.92 4.84
C TYR A 137 2.29 -8.26 4.31
N SER A 138 2.27 -6.97 4.00
CA SER A 138 3.46 -6.23 3.57
C SER A 138 4.45 -5.97 4.69
N GLY A 139 3.97 -6.00 5.95
CA GLY A 139 4.77 -5.73 7.13
C GLY A 139 4.76 -4.28 7.59
N ALA A 140 3.86 -3.43 7.07
CA ALA A 140 3.58 -2.05 7.47
C ALA A 140 4.78 -1.09 7.62
N GLY A 141 4.52 0.13 8.04
CA GLY A 141 5.55 1.04 8.55
C GLY A 141 6.32 1.84 7.51
N GLY A 142 5.70 2.13 6.35
CA GLY A 142 6.30 3.06 5.37
C GLY A 142 7.42 2.45 4.51
N SER A 143 7.71 1.15 4.65
CA SER A 143 8.68 0.45 3.81
C SER A 143 8.04 0.00 2.50
N ILE A 144 8.84 -0.04 1.43
CA ILE A 144 8.48 -0.65 0.16
C ILE A 144 8.95 -2.10 0.10
N GLY A 145 8.30 -2.90 -0.73
CA GLY A 145 8.49 -4.34 -0.76
C GLY A 145 7.73 -5.05 0.35
N ASN A 146 7.79 -6.37 0.35
CA ASN A 146 7.14 -7.18 1.38
C ASN A 146 8.16 -7.56 2.46
N ARG A 147 8.16 -6.82 3.57
CA ARG A 147 9.11 -7.02 4.68
C ARG A 147 8.99 -8.39 5.33
N TYR A 148 7.76 -8.90 5.46
CA TYR A 148 7.55 -10.22 6.06
C TYR A 148 7.99 -11.37 5.17
N PHE A 149 7.93 -11.18 3.85
CA PHE A 149 8.34 -12.20 2.88
C PHE A 149 9.79 -12.04 2.39
N MET A 150 10.47 -10.96 2.77
CA MET A 150 11.80 -10.62 2.25
C MET A 150 12.82 -11.76 2.41
N SER A 151 12.80 -12.47 3.53
CA SER A 151 13.69 -13.61 3.78
C SER A 151 13.43 -14.82 2.87
N PHE A 152 12.27 -14.91 2.25
CA PHE A 152 11.89 -15.99 1.35
C PHE A 152 12.15 -15.66 -0.14
N TYR A 153 12.34 -14.39 -0.49
CA TYR A 153 12.61 -14.02 -1.88
C TYR A 153 13.76 -14.79 -2.54
N PRO A 154 14.89 -15.03 -1.87
CA PRO A 154 15.99 -15.78 -2.46
C PRO A 154 15.62 -17.20 -2.89
N LEU A 155 14.61 -17.82 -2.29
CA LEU A 155 14.15 -19.17 -2.67
C LEU A 155 13.72 -19.22 -4.13
N PHE A 156 13.14 -18.15 -4.67
CA PHE A 156 12.74 -18.11 -6.07
C PHE A 156 13.92 -18.21 -7.04
N LEU A 157 15.12 -17.76 -6.65
CA LEU A 157 16.32 -17.87 -7.50
C LEU A 157 16.75 -19.33 -7.71
N PHE A 158 16.49 -20.18 -6.74
CA PHE A 158 16.77 -21.63 -6.86
C PHE A 158 15.87 -22.33 -7.87
N LEU A 159 14.78 -21.70 -8.30
CA LEU A 159 13.94 -22.22 -9.38
C LEU A 159 14.58 -22.04 -10.76
N THR A 160 15.65 -21.25 -10.88
CA THR A 160 16.34 -21.02 -12.16
C THR A 160 16.93 -22.33 -12.68
N PRO A 161 16.56 -22.76 -13.91
CA PRO A 161 17.23 -23.90 -14.55
C PRO A 161 18.66 -23.54 -14.98
N PRO A 162 19.51 -24.50 -15.35
CA PRO A 162 20.83 -24.22 -15.89
C PRO A 162 20.76 -23.22 -17.06
N LEU A 163 21.55 -22.17 -17.00
CA LEU A 163 21.55 -21.10 -18.00
C LEU A 163 22.70 -21.31 -18.99
N SER A 164 22.33 -21.40 -20.29
CA SER A 164 23.30 -21.51 -21.39
C SER A 164 23.76 -20.15 -21.94
N SER A 165 23.15 -19.06 -21.49
CA SER A 165 23.48 -17.70 -21.95
C SER A 165 23.23 -16.64 -20.88
N ALA A 166 23.87 -15.46 -21.02
CA ALA A 166 23.68 -14.31 -20.14
C ALA A 166 22.35 -13.55 -20.37
N ARG A 167 21.51 -13.97 -21.33
CA ARG A 167 20.27 -13.22 -21.67
C ARG A 167 19.30 -13.12 -20.50
N ALA A 168 19.08 -14.23 -19.79
CA ALA A 168 18.14 -14.24 -18.67
C ALA A 168 18.66 -13.41 -17.47
N PRO A 169 19.92 -13.56 -17.00
CA PRO A 169 20.47 -12.65 -16.00
C PRO A 169 20.42 -11.17 -16.42
N LEU A 170 20.75 -10.88 -17.68
CA LEU A 170 20.69 -9.51 -18.20
C LEU A 170 19.25 -8.97 -18.17
N ALA A 171 18.27 -9.76 -18.60
CA ALA A 171 16.86 -9.39 -18.53
C ALA A 171 16.41 -9.15 -17.07
N ALA A 172 16.89 -9.96 -16.13
CA ALA A 172 16.60 -9.80 -14.71
C ALA A 172 17.19 -8.50 -14.15
N ILE A 173 18.42 -8.14 -14.52
CA ILE A 173 19.07 -6.89 -14.09
C ILE A 173 18.38 -5.67 -14.71
N VAL A 174 18.14 -5.70 -16.03
CA VAL A 174 17.51 -4.57 -16.73
C VAL A 174 16.08 -4.38 -16.26
N GLY A 175 15.28 -5.46 -16.19
CA GLY A 175 13.89 -5.39 -15.72
C GLY A 175 13.78 -4.94 -14.26
N GLY A 176 14.63 -5.46 -13.38
CA GLY A 176 14.71 -4.98 -12.00
C GLY A 176 15.14 -3.51 -11.90
N GLY A 177 16.12 -3.12 -12.72
CA GLY A 177 16.60 -1.75 -12.79
C GLY A 177 15.53 -0.73 -13.21
N LEU A 178 14.58 -1.11 -14.07
CA LEU A 178 13.45 -0.23 -14.44
C LEU A 178 12.65 0.24 -13.22
N PHE A 179 12.53 -0.59 -12.20
CA PHE A 179 11.78 -0.26 -10.98
C PHE A 179 12.67 0.29 -9.87
N THR A 180 13.89 -0.23 -9.72
CA THR A 180 14.71 0.00 -8.51
C THR A 180 15.93 0.88 -8.73
N ALA A 181 16.31 1.22 -9.97
CA ALA A 181 17.52 1.99 -10.26
C ALA A 181 17.56 3.33 -9.48
N LYS A 182 16.45 4.06 -9.45
CA LYS A 182 16.37 5.34 -8.72
C LYS A 182 16.62 5.14 -7.21
N MET A 183 16.17 4.04 -6.64
CA MET A 183 16.39 3.72 -5.22
C MET A 183 17.87 3.47 -4.94
N VAL A 184 18.52 2.74 -5.84
CA VAL A 184 19.97 2.43 -5.74
C VAL A 184 20.83 3.68 -5.97
N LEU A 185 20.42 4.54 -6.91
CA LEU A 185 21.14 5.77 -7.22
C LEU A 185 20.97 6.87 -6.15
N THR A 186 19.93 6.80 -5.33
CA THR A 186 19.66 7.76 -4.24
C THR A 186 19.53 7.07 -2.89
N PRO A 187 20.56 6.33 -2.41
CA PRO A 187 20.43 5.44 -1.26
C PRO A 187 20.06 6.16 0.04
N PHE A 188 20.59 7.36 0.26
CA PHE A 188 20.26 8.15 1.46
C PHE A 188 18.80 8.59 1.48
N HIS A 189 18.27 9.09 0.35
CA HIS A 189 16.86 9.43 0.25
C HIS A 189 15.98 8.19 0.41
N THR A 190 16.37 7.07 -0.20
CA THR A 190 15.65 5.81 -0.10
C THR A 190 15.59 5.27 1.33
N ALA A 191 16.67 5.46 2.11
CA ALA A 191 16.71 5.01 3.50
C ALA A 191 15.69 5.75 4.39
N PHE A 192 15.48 7.05 4.14
CA PHE A 192 14.57 7.87 4.93
C PHE A 192 13.14 7.91 4.35
N PHE A 193 13.00 7.93 3.03
CA PHE A 193 11.73 8.13 2.33
C PHE A 193 11.50 7.08 1.23
N PRO A 194 11.51 5.79 1.54
CA PRO A 194 11.40 4.73 0.54
C PRO A 194 10.12 4.81 -0.29
N SER A 195 9.01 5.23 0.31
CA SER A 195 7.70 5.36 -0.32
C SER A 195 7.65 6.36 -1.46
N ASP A 196 8.55 7.36 -1.49
CA ASP A 196 8.57 8.38 -2.54
C ASP A 196 8.87 7.79 -3.91
N HIS A 197 9.60 6.68 -3.95
CA HIS A 197 9.89 5.98 -5.20
C HIS A 197 8.63 5.34 -5.81
N ALA A 198 7.72 4.85 -4.99
CA ALA A 198 6.46 4.26 -5.45
C ALA A 198 5.46 5.30 -5.99
N ARG A 199 5.71 6.60 -5.76
CA ARG A 199 4.86 7.72 -6.19
C ARG A 199 5.19 8.24 -7.59
N SER A 200 6.23 7.73 -8.24
CA SER A 200 6.72 8.23 -9.54
C SER A 200 7.22 7.11 -10.44
N GLY A 201 7.44 7.42 -11.71
CA GLY A 201 8.03 6.51 -12.69
C GLY A 201 7.20 5.25 -12.95
N PRO A 202 7.84 4.13 -13.29
CA PRO A 202 7.15 2.91 -13.71
C PRO A 202 6.36 2.25 -12.57
N LEU A 203 6.73 2.46 -11.31
CA LEU A 203 5.98 1.94 -10.18
C LEU A 203 4.55 2.48 -10.13
N ARG A 204 4.33 3.70 -10.62
CA ARG A 204 3.03 4.35 -10.60
C ARG A 204 1.97 3.67 -11.49
N VAL A 205 2.40 2.89 -12.48
CA VAL A 205 1.51 2.13 -13.36
C VAL A 205 0.97 0.89 -12.67
N LEU A 206 1.66 0.41 -11.64
CA LEU A 206 1.29 -0.80 -10.93
C LEU A 206 0.07 -0.57 -10.03
N PRO A 207 -0.73 -1.63 -9.79
CA PRO A 207 -1.93 -1.55 -8.98
C PRO A 207 -1.61 -1.21 -7.52
N VAL A 208 -2.45 -0.35 -6.94
CA VAL A 208 -2.39 -0.02 -5.50
C VAL A 208 -3.06 -1.13 -4.69
N GLU A 209 -2.42 -1.55 -3.63
CA GLU A 209 -2.87 -2.61 -2.72
C GLU A 209 -4.02 -2.15 -1.84
N ARG A 210 -5.24 -2.17 -2.35
CA ARG A 210 -6.43 -1.69 -1.66
C ARG A 210 -6.80 -2.48 -0.41
N THR A 211 -6.33 -3.72 -0.29
CA THR A 211 -6.47 -4.53 0.92
C THR A 211 -5.54 -4.10 2.06
N LEU A 212 -4.48 -3.35 1.76
CA LEU A 212 -3.49 -2.87 2.72
C LEU A 212 -3.72 -1.40 3.12
N VAL A 213 -4.94 -0.94 3.23
CA VAL A 213 -5.26 0.48 3.44
C VAL A 213 -4.57 1.10 4.66
N ASN A 214 -4.39 0.34 5.73
CA ASN A 214 -3.69 0.80 6.92
C ASN A 214 -2.16 0.83 6.76
N ASP A 215 -1.64 0.10 5.77
CA ASP A 215 -0.22 -0.01 5.44
C ASP A 215 0.11 0.81 4.17
N LEU A 216 -0.90 1.40 3.53
CA LEU A 216 -0.66 2.30 2.40
C LEU A 216 0.17 3.47 2.87
N MET A 217 1.20 3.73 2.09
CA MET A 217 2.09 4.86 2.30
C MET A 217 1.43 6.15 1.82
N VAL A 218 0.47 6.60 2.59
CA VAL A 218 -0.10 7.93 2.43
C VAL A 218 0.96 8.98 2.79
N THR A 219 0.82 10.19 2.27
CA THR A 219 1.75 11.29 2.57
C THR A 219 1.85 11.48 4.09
N GLY A 220 3.06 11.64 4.60
CA GLY A 220 3.37 11.62 6.03
C GLY A 220 2.78 12.76 6.89
N GLU A 221 1.96 13.63 6.30
CA GLU A 221 1.20 14.64 7.03
C GLU A 221 -0.20 14.11 7.34
N GLU A 222 -0.57 13.98 8.60
CA GLU A 222 -1.85 13.41 9.04
C GLU A 222 -3.06 14.07 8.39
N ARG A 223 -3.01 15.39 8.13
CA ARG A 223 -4.10 16.13 7.47
C ARG A 223 -4.32 15.72 6.02
N ARG A 224 -3.28 15.27 5.33
CA ARG A 224 -3.37 14.76 3.96
C ARG A 224 -3.60 13.26 3.89
N ALA A 225 -3.34 12.57 4.99
CA ALA A 225 -3.49 11.13 5.02
C ALA A 225 -4.95 10.72 4.83
N ARG A 226 -5.88 11.47 5.39
CA ARG A 226 -7.29 11.13 5.36
C ARG A 226 -8.17 12.38 5.34
N MET A 227 -8.95 12.52 4.28
CA MET A 227 -9.95 13.57 4.13
C MET A 227 -11.36 12.96 4.19
N PRO A 228 -12.26 13.44 5.04
CA PRO A 228 -13.67 13.08 4.93
C PRO A 228 -14.27 13.70 3.65
N LEU A 229 -14.96 12.89 2.88
CA LEU A 229 -15.76 13.36 1.73
C LEU A 229 -17.16 13.71 2.20
N GLY A 230 -17.83 14.58 1.44
CA GLY A 230 -19.22 14.94 1.71
C GLY A 230 -20.17 13.72 1.69
N GLY A 231 -21.32 13.87 2.32
CA GLY A 231 -22.34 12.81 2.39
C GLY A 231 -22.52 12.21 3.79
N VAL A 232 -23.62 11.49 3.98
CA VAL A 232 -23.93 10.78 5.23
C VAL A 232 -24.28 9.33 4.86
N PRO A 233 -23.53 8.34 5.38
CA PRO A 233 -22.28 8.47 6.14
C PRO A 233 -21.11 8.92 5.25
N ALA A 234 -20.14 9.60 5.85
CA ALA A 234 -19.00 10.15 5.12
C ALA A 234 -18.03 9.07 4.63
N ALA A 235 -17.70 9.08 3.34
CA ALA A 235 -16.57 8.35 2.81
C ALA A 235 -15.24 9.02 3.20
N ALA A 236 -14.12 8.35 2.98
CA ALA A 236 -12.80 8.93 3.21
C ALA A 236 -11.92 8.82 1.96
N ALA A 237 -11.17 9.86 1.67
CA ALA A 237 -10.12 9.87 0.67
C ALA A 237 -8.75 9.79 1.33
N TYR A 238 -7.87 8.97 0.75
CA TYR A 238 -6.47 8.81 1.16
C TYR A 238 -5.58 9.22 -0.01
N PHE A 239 -4.74 10.22 0.18
CA PHE A 239 -3.83 10.71 -0.84
C PHE A 239 -2.54 9.90 -0.84
N LEU A 240 -2.22 9.27 -1.95
CA LEU A 240 -1.06 8.40 -2.09
C LEU A 240 0.22 9.15 -2.49
N ASP A 241 0.10 10.44 -2.79
CA ASP A 241 1.22 11.30 -3.17
C ASP A 241 1.05 12.73 -2.66
N GLY A 242 2.08 13.54 -2.81
CA GLY A 242 2.06 14.95 -2.45
C GLY A 242 1.53 15.89 -3.54
N ASN A 243 0.78 15.38 -4.54
CA ASN A 243 0.31 16.19 -5.68
C ASN A 243 -1.06 16.85 -5.44
N ALA A 244 -1.70 16.57 -4.32
CA ALA A 244 -2.80 17.36 -3.80
C ALA A 244 -2.31 18.26 -2.66
N PHE A 245 -2.88 19.45 -2.55
CA PHE A 245 -2.69 20.31 -1.39
C PHE A 245 -3.62 19.91 -0.24
N ASP A 246 -3.41 20.49 0.93
CA ASP A 246 -4.25 20.24 2.10
C ASP A 246 -5.72 20.53 1.79
N PRO A 247 -6.64 19.73 2.33
CA PRO A 247 -8.06 19.92 2.11
C PRO A 247 -8.56 21.28 2.60
N GLU A 248 -9.39 21.91 1.79
CA GLU A 248 -10.14 23.13 2.10
C GLU A 248 -11.62 22.76 2.26
N GLY A 249 -12.01 22.40 3.48
CA GLY A 249 -13.33 21.81 3.73
C GLY A 249 -13.49 20.43 3.09
N ALA A 250 -14.48 20.29 2.19
CA ALA A 250 -14.73 19.05 1.44
C ALA A 250 -14.04 19.01 0.07
N ALA A 251 -13.23 20.01 -0.25
CA ALA A 251 -12.50 20.16 -1.51
C ALA A 251 -10.98 20.07 -1.30
N PHE A 252 -10.25 19.81 -2.37
CA PHE A 252 -8.79 19.86 -2.39
C PHE A 252 -8.29 20.36 -3.75
N TRP A 253 -7.16 21.04 -3.74
CA TRP A 253 -6.48 21.44 -4.97
C TRP A 253 -5.49 20.37 -5.41
N VAL A 254 -5.59 19.98 -6.69
CA VAL A 254 -4.51 19.25 -7.36
C VAL A 254 -3.47 20.25 -7.82
N LYS A 255 -2.20 19.96 -7.66
CA LYS A 255 -1.10 20.81 -8.13
C LYS A 255 -1.15 20.96 -9.66
N GLY A 256 -0.76 22.12 -10.15
CA GLY A 256 -0.61 22.35 -11.58
C GLY A 256 0.41 21.38 -12.20
N ARG A 257 0.12 20.87 -13.40
CA ARG A 257 0.95 19.92 -14.15
C ARG A 257 1.29 18.65 -13.37
N ALA A 258 0.38 18.20 -12.53
CA ALA A 258 0.57 17.04 -11.68
C ALA A 258 -0.62 16.07 -11.77
N ARG A 259 -0.41 14.89 -11.25
CA ARG A 259 -1.46 13.88 -11.08
C ARG A 259 -1.48 13.43 -9.63
N ALA A 260 -2.60 13.59 -8.96
CA ALA A 260 -2.86 13.04 -7.64
C ALA A 260 -3.49 11.65 -7.75
N ASP A 261 -2.94 10.67 -7.02
CA ASP A 261 -3.51 9.33 -6.87
C ASP A 261 -4.19 9.22 -5.51
N ILE A 262 -5.42 8.72 -5.50
CA ILE A 262 -6.32 8.73 -4.35
C ILE A 262 -6.96 7.35 -4.18
N VAL A 263 -7.06 6.88 -2.94
CA VAL A 263 -7.89 5.74 -2.58
C VAL A 263 -9.13 6.27 -1.86
N LEU A 264 -10.30 5.83 -2.30
CA LEU A 264 -11.59 6.15 -1.68
C LEU A 264 -12.05 4.96 -0.85
N ARG A 265 -12.44 5.21 0.39
CA ARG A 265 -13.03 4.23 1.29
C ARG A 265 -14.49 4.55 1.51
N ALA A 266 -15.38 3.68 1.05
CA ALA A 266 -16.78 3.75 1.40
C ALA A 266 -16.98 3.29 2.85
N PRO A 267 -17.76 3.99 3.67
CA PRO A 267 -18.03 3.61 5.05
C PRO A 267 -18.91 2.38 5.12
N ALA A 268 -18.93 1.73 6.28
CA ALA A 268 -20.03 0.87 6.64
C ALA A 268 -21.24 1.74 7.01
N GLY A 269 -22.40 1.42 6.48
CA GLY A 269 -23.66 2.08 6.82
C GLY A 269 -24.44 1.29 7.87
N VAL A 270 -25.42 1.95 8.48
CA VAL A 270 -26.42 1.28 9.30
C VAL A 270 -27.58 0.90 8.38
N GLY A 271 -27.77 -0.40 8.14
CA GLY A 271 -28.89 -0.92 7.36
C GLY A 271 -30.22 -0.84 8.12
N ALA A 272 -31.30 -1.09 7.41
CA ALA A 272 -32.63 -1.22 8.03
C ALA A 272 -32.60 -2.30 9.13
N GLY A 273 -33.10 -1.96 10.32
CA GLY A 273 -33.08 -2.87 11.48
C GLY A 273 -31.80 -2.82 12.34
N GLY A 274 -30.91 -1.81 12.15
CA GLY A 274 -29.73 -1.61 12.98
C GLY A 274 -28.55 -2.53 12.62
N SER A 275 -28.64 -3.33 11.58
CA SER A 275 -27.53 -4.15 11.09
C SER A 275 -26.53 -3.28 10.34
N THR A 276 -25.23 -3.55 10.53
CA THR A 276 -24.18 -2.85 9.79
C THR A 276 -24.15 -3.38 8.34
N ALA A 277 -24.50 -2.52 7.39
CA ALA A 277 -24.44 -2.84 5.96
C ALA A 277 -23.20 -2.24 5.32
N ALA A 278 -22.59 -2.99 4.41
CA ALA A 278 -21.46 -2.51 3.62
C ALA A 278 -21.97 -1.64 2.46
N LEU A 279 -21.78 -0.33 2.57
CA LEU A 279 -22.16 0.57 1.50
C LEU A 279 -21.17 0.47 0.33
N ARG A 280 -21.73 0.47 -0.89
CA ARG A 280 -20.95 0.54 -2.11
C ARG A 280 -21.13 1.90 -2.76
N ILE A 281 -20.06 2.43 -3.32
CA ILE A 281 -20.17 3.62 -4.18
C ILE A 281 -20.69 3.14 -5.53
N ALA A 282 -21.87 3.62 -5.92
CA ALA A 282 -22.48 3.33 -7.21
C ALA A 282 -22.04 4.35 -8.27
N ALA A 283 -21.82 5.60 -7.86
CA ALA A 283 -21.28 6.65 -8.72
C ALA A 283 -20.48 7.67 -7.89
N LEU A 284 -19.64 8.43 -8.55
CA LEU A 284 -18.93 9.58 -8.02
C LEU A 284 -19.37 10.83 -8.78
N ASP A 285 -20.03 11.76 -8.11
CA ASP A 285 -20.25 13.10 -8.64
C ASP A 285 -19.03 13.95 -8.26
N VAL A 286 -18.30 14.41 -9.26
CA VAL A 286 -17.05 15.16 -9.10
C VAL A 286 -17.22 16.55 -9.64
N ASP A 287 -17.17 17.55 -8.75
CA ASP A 287 -17.13 18.95 -9.14
C ASP A 287 -15.69 19.36 -9.36
N VAL A 288 -15.44 19.99 -10.47
CA VAL A 288 -14.13 20.50 -10.88
C VAL A 288 -14.24 22.00 -11.07
N LEU A 289 -13.48 22.76 -10.30
CA LEU A 289 -13.30 24.20 -10.51
C LEU A 289 -11.89 24.43 -11.05
N ASN A 290 -11.79 24.94 -12.27
CA ASN A 290 -10.51 25.25 -12.88
C ASN A 290 -9.94 26.56 -12.32
N GLY A 291 -8.61 26.65 -12.28
CA GLY A 291 -7.91 27.86 -11.88
C GLY A 291 -7.86 28.94 -12.93
N GLY A 292 -6.93 29.89 -12.78
CA GLY A 292 -6.80 31.10 -13.62
C GLY A 292 -6.31 30.85 -15.04
N ALA A 293 -5.90 29.65 -15.43
CA ALA A 293 -5.39 29.33 -16.76
C ALA A 293 -6.19 28.21 -17.43
N PRO A 294 -6.33 28.21 -18.78
CA PRO A 294 -6.90 27.06 -19.48
C PRO A 294 -6.17 25.77 -19.14
N ASN A 295 -6.93 24.68 -18.90
CA ASN A 295 -6.39 23.46 -18.37
C ASN A 295 -7.10 22.24 -18.97
N THR A 296 -6.38 21.14 -19.12
CA THR A 296 -6.96 19.83 -19.36
C THR A 296 -6.94 19.04 -18.06
N VAL A 297 -8.12 18.78 -17.53
CA VAL A 297 -8.28 17.99 -16.30
C VAL A 297 -8.72 16.59 -16.70
N THR A 298 -7.92 15.59 -16.33
CA THR A 298 -8.26 14.18 -16.57
C THR A 298 -8.58 13.52 -15.23
N ILE A 299 -9.78 12.98 -15.11
CA ILE A 299 -10.22 12.23 -13.96
C ILE A 299 -10.36 10.76 -14.38
N SER A 300 -9.75 9.87 -13.63
CA SER A 300 -9.83 8.43 -13.89
C SER A 300 -10.18 7.68 -12.63
N THR A 301 -11.06 6.69 -12.76
CA THR A 301 -11.46 5.76 -11.72
C THR A 301 -11.11 4.33 -12.14
N GLY A 302 -11.53 3.34 -11.36
CA GLY A 302 -11.43 1.93 -11.77
C GLY A 302 -12.41 1.53 -12.89
N GLY A 303 -13.43 2.33 -13.17
CA GLY A 303 -14.49 2.04 -14.15
C GLY A 303 -14.57 3.04 -15.30
N ASP A 304 -14.02 4.25 -15.12
CA ASP A 304 -14.26 5.33 -16.06
C ASP A 304 -13.06 6.28 -16.18
N ARG A 305 -13.03 7.04 -17.29
CA ARG A 305 -12.05 8.09 -17.54
C ARG A 305 -12.67 9.23 -18.32
N THR A 306 -12.63 10.43 -17.74
CA THR A 306 -13.14 11.66 -18.38
C THR A 306 -12.00 12.66 -18.54
N VAL A 307 -12.01 13.37 -19.66
CA VAL A 307 -11.08 14.45 -19.99
C VAL A 307 -11.86 15.73 -20.23
N LEU A 308 -11.62 16.73 -19.40
CA LEU A 308 -12.27 18.03 -19.45
C LEU A 308 -11.31 19.07 -20.01
N GLN A 309 -11.73 19.79 -21.04
CA GLN A 309 -11.02 20.94 -21.58
C GLN A 309 -11.65 22.21 -20.97
N MET A 310 -11.02 22.74 -19.95
CA MET A 310 -11.59 23.80 -19.13
C MET A 310 -10.95 25.16 -19.41
N GLN A 311 -11.78 26.17 -19.57
CA GLN A 311 -11.32 27.55 -19.59
C GLN A 311 -10.96 28.03 -18.18
N ALA A 312 -10.26 29.17 -18.10
CA ALA A 312 -9.95 29.79 -16.81
C ALA A 312 -11.24 30.08 -16.01
N GLY A 313 -11.25 29.69 -14.74
CA GLY A 313 -12.38 29.88 -13.83
C GLY A 313 -13.64 29.05 -14.14
N ALA A 314 -13.59 28.16 -15.13
CA ALA A 314 -14.73 27.31 -15.46
C ALA A 314 -14.98 26.28 -14.36
N ALA A 315 -16.25 25.98 -14.13
CA ALA A 315 -16.69 24.91 -13.21
C ALA A 315 -17.51 23.88 -14.00
N GLU A 316 -17.22 22.62 -13.78
CA GLU A 316 -17.94 21.49 -14.37
C GLU A 316 -18.20 20.42 -13.33
N THR A 317 -19.33 19.70 -13.47
CA THR A 317 -19.66 18.54 -12.68
C THR A 317 -19.72 17.32 -13.59
N VAL A 318 -18.98 16.27 -13.23
CA VAL A 318 -18.99 15.00 -13.97
C VAL A 318 -19.42 13.86 -13.05
N ARG A 319 -20.17 12.94 -13.62
CA ARG A 319 -20.55 11.71 -12.96
C ARG A 319 -19.76 10.55 -13.52
N LEU A 320 -19.09 9.80 -12.65
CA LEU A 320 -18.19 8.72 -13.02
C LEU A 320 -18.56 7.41 -12.35
N GLU A 321 -18.36 6.31 -13.07
CA GLU A 321 -18.43 4.98 -12.48
C GLU A 321 -17.17 4.70 -11.67
N PRO A 322 -17.27 4.34 -10.37
CA PRO A 322 -16.09 4.11 -9.52
C PRO A 322 -15.33 2.83 -9.90
N GLY A 323 -15.92 1.97 -10.73
CA GLY A 323 -15.46 0.62 -11.00
C GLY A 323 -15.72 -0.34 -9.84
N TYR A 324 -15.07 -1.49 -9.85
CA TYR A 324 -15.28 -2.47 -8.81
C TYR A 324 -14.52 -2.13 -7.52
N GLY A 325 -15.24 -2.23 -6.40
CA GLY A 325 -14.64 -2.08 -5.08
C GLY A 325 -13.89 -3.34 -4.64
N VAL A 326 -12.87 -3.15 -3.83
CA VAL A 326 -12.16 -4.22 -3.12
C VAL A 326 -12.61 -4.22 -1.68
N PRO A 327 -13.09 -5.35 -1.13
CA PRO A 327 -13.52 -5.41 0.25
C PRO A 327 -12.33 -5.31 1.20
N TYR A 328 -12.52 -4.53 2.26
CA TYR A 328 -11.62 -4.38 3.37
C TYR A 328 -12.40 -4.62 4.65
N GLN A 329 -12.11 -5.73 5.33
CA GLN A 329 -12.82 -6.15 6.53
C GLN A 329 -11.83 -6.69 7.56
N PRO A 330 -11.14 -5.82 8.33
CA PRO A 330 -10.34 -6.27 9.45
C PRO A 330 -11.20 -7.05 10.46
N PRO A 331 -10.58 -7.93 11.27
CA PRO A 331 -11.30 -8.68 12.29
C PRO A 331 -12.16 -7.75 13.17
N SER A 332 -13.36 -8.19 13.48
CA SER A 332 -14.35 -7.46 14.30
C SER A 332 -14.77 -6.09 13.76
N GLN A 333 -14.46 -5.77 12.51
CA GLN A 333 -14.87 -4.54 11.86
C GLN A 333 -15.87 -4.81 10.74
N PRO A 334 -16.76 -3.86 10.45
CA PRO A 334 -17.66 -3.97 9.29
C PRO A 334 -16.87 -3.88 7.99
N THR A 335 -17.41 -4.49 6.94
CA THR A 335 -16.84 -4.41 5.60
C THR A 335 -16.89 -2.98 5.08
N ASN A 336 -15.75 -2.49 4.61
CA ASN A 336 -15.63 -1.26 3.84
C ASN A 336 -15.26 -1.61 2.40
N TRP A 337 -15.59 -0.75 1.44
CA TRP A 337 -15.23 -0.94 0.05
C TRP A 337 -14.22 0.12 -0.39
N MET A 338 -13.14 -0.35 -1.01
CA MET A 338 -12.01 0.48 -1.42
C MET A 338 -12.01 0.65 -2.93
N TYR A 339 -11.92 1.90 -3.38
CA TYR A 339 -11.87 2.27 -4.79
C TYR A 339 -10.61 3.09 -5.08
N VAL A 340 -10.27 3.26 -6.35
CA VAL A 340 -9.16 4.12 -6.78
C VAL A 340 -9.66 5.24 -7.67
N MET A 341 -9.05 6.40 -7.51
CA MET A 341 -9.30 7.59 -8.33
C MET A 341 -7.97 8.29 -8.59
N SER A 342 -7.84 8.92 -9.72
CA SER A 342 -6.75 9.85 -9.96
C SER A 342 -7.23 11.09 -10.69
N VAL A 343 -6.63 12.23 -10.40
CA VAL A 343 -6.89 13.50 -11.05
C VAL A 343 -5.58 14.08 -11.57
N ALA A 344 -5.52 14.38 -12.85
CA ALA A 344 -4.36 14.96 -13.49
C ALA A 344 -4.71 16.32 -14.13
N THR A 345 -3.79 17.25 -14.04
CA THR A 345 -3.88 18.60 -14.62
C THR A 345 -2.71 18.86 -15.55
N THR A 346 -2.92 19.54 -16.66
CA THR A 346 -1.86 19.88 -17.64
C THR A 346 -1.32 21.30 -17.45
N ALA A 347 -2.05 22.15 -16.74
CA ALA A 347 -1.70 23.54 -16.46
C ALA A 347 -1.93 23.85 -14.97
N GLY A 348 -1.59 25.06 -14.57
CA GLY A 348 -1.83 25.58 -13.25
C GLY A 348 -1.51 27.07 -13.21
N PHE A 349 -1.86 27.73 -12.10
CA PHE A 349 -1.64 29.15 -11.85
C PHE A 349 -1.17 29.38 -10.43
N ILE A 350 -0.57 30.53 -10.18
CA ILE A 350 -0.17 30.96 -8.83
C ILE A 350 -1.01 32.19 -8.49
N PRO A 351 -1.97 32.08 -7.54
CA PRO A 351 -2.86 33.20 -7.23
C PRO A 351 -2.13 34.50 -6.90
N LEU A 352 -1.05 34.45 -6.15
CA LEU A 352 -0.21 35.61 -5.81
C LEU A 352 0.25 36.41 -7.04
N LEU A 353 0.51 35.73 -8.16
CA LEU A 353 1.01 36.36 -9.39
C LEU A 353 -0.09 36.82 -10.34
N GLU A 354 -1.28 36.24 -10.25
CA GLU A 354 -2.33 36.39 -11.27
C GLU A 354 -3.61 37.04 -10.73
N VAL A 355 -3.81 37.06 -9.40
CA VAL A 355 -5.02 37.62 -8.79
C VAL A 355 -4.65 38.80 -7.88
N PRO A 356 -5.10 40.02 -8.16
CA PRO A 356 -4.82 41.20 -7.33
C PRO A 356 -5.24 40.98 -5.88
N GLY A 357 -4.30 41.19 -4.96
CA GLY A 357 -4.54 41.05 -3.51
C GLY A 357 -4.48 39.61 -2.96
N ALA A 358 -4.24 38.61 -3.82
CA ALA A 358 -4.03 37.24 -3.35
C ALA A 358 -2.67 37.08 -2.65
N THR A 359 -2.64 36.24 -1.62
CA THR A 359 -1.42 35.90 -0.87
C THR A 359 -0.98 34.46 -1.08
N ASP A 360 -1.77 33.66 -1.79
CA ASP A 360 -1.50 32.24 -2.01
C ASP A 360 -0.41 32.07 -3.07
N HIS A 361 0.69 31.42 -2.69
CA HIS A 361 1.85 31.15 -3.54
C HIS A 361 1.90 29.71 -4.09
N ARG A 362 0.88 28.90 -3.80
CA ARG A 362 0.78 27.54 -4.30
C ARG A 362 0.56 27.52 -5.81
N PHE A 363 1.17 26.54 -6.49
CA PHE A 363 0.91 26.29 -7.92
C PHE A 363 -0.32 25.39 -8.06
N LEU A 364 -1.48 26.00 -8.22
CA LEU A 364 -2.80 25.38 -8.23
C LEU A 364 -3.19 24.94 -9.65
N GLY A 365 -3.70 23.72 -9.82
CA GLY A 365 -4.23 23.19 -11.07
C GLY A 365 -5.74 23.30 -11.13
N ALA A 366 -6.43 22.37 -10.48
CA ALA A 366 -7.88 22.36 -10.37
C ALA A 366 -8.30 22.00 -8.93
N MET A 367 -9.38 22.61 -8.46
CA MET A 367 -10.03 22.28 -7.19
C MET A 367 -11.07 21.18 -7.44
N ILE A 368 -11.06 20.17 -6.61
CA ILE A 368 -11.86 18.95 -6.76
C ILE A 368 -12.71 18.77 -5.52
N THR A 369 -14.01 18.59 -5.71
CA THR A 369 -14.94 18.12 -4.66
C THR A 369 -15.54 16.79 -5.11
N VAL A 370 -15.46 15.77 -4.28
CA VAL A 370 -15.98 14.43 -4.59
C VAL A 370 -17.16 14.12 -3.71
N ARG A 371 -18.28 13.77 -4.31
CA ARG A 371 -19.52 13.35 -3.64
C ARG A 371 -19.84 11.91 -4.03
N PRO A 372 -19.60 10.94 -3.14
CA PRO A 372 -20.00 9.55 -3.38
C PRO A 372 -21.53 9.42 -3.39
N VAL A 373 -22.05 8.70 -4.38
CA VAL A 373 -23.43 8.24 -4.45
C VAL A 373 -23.44 6.77 -4.12
N TYR A 374 -24.16 6.39 -3.07
CA TYR A 374 -24.21 5.00 -2.63
C TYR A 374 -25.32 4.23 -3.32
N GLY A 375 -25.00 3.01 -3.76
CA GLY A 375 -25.98 2.01 -4.19
C GLY A 375 -26.42 1.14 -3.01
N GLN A 376 -27.63 0.60 -3.11
CA GLN A 376 -28.13 -0.40 -2.19
C GLN A 376 -27.46 -1.76 -2.43
#